data_6d60402a33baad48579e8f2187d363d7
#
_entry.id   6d60402a33baad48579e8f2187d363d7
#
_cell.length_a   1.000
_cell.length_b   1.000
_cell.length_c   1.000
_cell.angle_alpha   90.00
_cell.angle_beta   90.00
_cell.angle_gamma   90.00
#
_symmetry.space_group_name_H-M   'P 1'
#
loop_
_entity.id
_entity.type
_entity.pdbx_description
1 polymer ?
#
loop_
_entity_poly.entity_id
_entity_poly.type
_entity_poly.pdbx_seq_one_letter_code
_entity_poly.pdbx_strand_id
1 'polypeptide(L)'
;MLALHPSPRFPGRLAWLALSAALFLAGSSLSAAGKGDPAPEVQLKDQKGKAFSLAALKGQVVVVDFWASWCGPCRKSMPELDKLQSRFAGQGVKVVGISLDEEAAAVGSFLEQVPVQFTILQDPTGRSGEAFSVVAMPTTFLIDREGRIAARFEGGAHVQEEAAAVAALLAGSPAPKEVRIAPGLQATGSLKAWRRGHLADPIMSLDGDTLTGFFREHIHASKEGAAGNGGAAGGGCGCN
;
A
#
# COMPACT_ATOMS: atom_id res chain seq x y z
N MET A 1 -58.10 54.22 -30.68
CA MET A 1 -56.66 54.35 -30.33
C MET A 1 -56.22 53.11 -29.50
N LEU A 2 -55.69 52.10 -30.18
CA LEU A 2 -55.16 50.91 -29.54
C LEU A 2 -53.66 51.11 -29.35
N ALA A 3 -53.22 51.13 -28.10
CA ALA A 3 -51.80 51.22 -27.75
C ALA A 3 -51.16 49.81 -27.87
N LEU A 4 -50.23 49.67 -28.80
CA LEU A 4 -49.34 48.46 -28.92
C LEU A 4 -48.29 48.49 -27.83
N HIS A 5 -48.32 47.48 -26.94
CA HIS A 5 -47.29 47.22 -25.98
C HIS A 5 -46.11 46.49 -26.65
N PRO A 6 -44.84 46.91 -26.45
CA PRO A 6 -43.70 46.18 -26.95
C PRO A 6 -43.41 44.96 -26.06
N SER A 7 -43.22 43.80 -26.68
CA SER A 7 -42.83 42.57 -26.03
C SER A 7 -41.36 42.60 -25.54
N PRO A 8 -41.04 42.04 -24.37
CA PRO A 8 -39.66 41.95 -23.88
C PRO A 8 -38.85 40.96 -24.74
N ARG A 9 -37.74 41.44 -25.29
CA ARG A 9 -36.75 40.63 -25.99
C ARG A 9 -35.91 39.87 -24.92
N PHE A 10 -36.12 38.56 -24.81
CA PHE A 10 -35.24 37.69 -24.02
C PHE A 10 -33.92 37.51 -24.77
N PRO A 11 -32.74 37.72 -24.13
CA PRO A 11 -31.46 37.43 -24.74
C PRO A 11 -31.28 35.92 -24.89
N GLY A 12 -30.76 35.55 -26.04
CA GLY A 12 -30.80 34.23 -26.62
C GLY A 12 -30.28 33.08 -25.77
N ARG A 13 -30.91 31.95 -26.05
CA ARG A 13 -30.61 30.60 -25.50
C ARG A 13 -29.19 30.08 -25.74
N LEU A 14 -28.33 30.83 -26.41
CA LEU A 14 -26.93 30.48 -26.71
C LEU A 14 -25.97 30.76 -25.57
N ALA A 15 -26.31 31.64 -24.62
CA ALA A 15 -25.42 31.94 -23.47
C ALA A 15 -25.40 30.85 -22.37
N TRP A 16 -26.46 30.03 -22.31
CA TRP A 16 -26.55 28.96 -21.30
C TRP A 16 -25.81 27.67 -21.69
N LEU A 17 -25.60 27.45 -23.00
CA LEU A 17 -24.84 26.28 -23.47
C LEU A 17 -23.33 26.41 -23.34
N ALA A 18 -22.82 27.64 -23.24
CA ALA A 18 -21.39 27.86 -23.04
C ALA A 18 -20.92 27.66 -21.58
N LEU A 19 -21.81 27.83 -20.59
CA LEU A 19 -21.48 27.68 -19.18
C LEU A 19 -21.50 26.22 -18.72
N SER A 20 -22.24 25.34 -19.39
CA SER A 20 -22.31 23.91 -19.07
C SER A 20 -21.14 23.11 -19.62
N ALA A 21 -20.46 23.58 -20.68
CA ALA A 21 -19.30 22.89 -21.25
C ALA A 21 -18.01 23.08 -20.44
N ALA A 22 -17.89 24.15 -19.66
CA ALA A 22 -16.71 24.43 -18.85
C ALA A 22 -16.62 23.61 -17.54
N LEU A 23 -17.73 23.01 -17.11
CA LEU A 23 -17.76 22.23 -15.84
C LEU A 23 -17.42 20.75 -16.01
N PHE A 24 -17.27 20.27 -17.26
CA PHE A 24 -17.00 18.83 -17.54
C PHE A 24 -15.53 18.49 -17.77
N LEU A 25 -14.60 19.46 -17.71
CA LEU A 25 -13.17 19.24 -17.94
C LEU A 25 -12.32 19.09 -16.68
N ALA A 26 -12.93 19.06 -15.49
CA ALA A 26 -12.26 18.62 -14.26
C ALA A 26 -12.32 17.09 -14.16
N GLY A 27 -11.91 16.40 -15.20
CA GLY A 27 -11.62 14.98 -15.17
C GLY A 27 -10.42 14.76 -14.23
N SER A 28 -10.69 14.36 -12.98
CA SER A 28 -9.66 13.87 -12.08
C SER A 28 -9.01 12.66 -12.74
N SER A 29 -7.87 12.86 -13.37
CA SER A 29 -6.99 11.78 -13.79
C SER A 29 -6.63 11.02 -12.52
N LEU A 30 -7.19 9.82 -12.31
CA LEU A 30 -6.68 8.85 -11.36
C LEU A 30 -5.31 8.40 -11.88
N SER A 31 -4.31 9.25 -11.73
CA SER A 31 -2.92 8.86 -11.96
C SER A 31 -2.48 8.06 -10.74
N ALA A 32 -1.88 6.90 -10.96
CA ALA A 32 -1.24 6.17 -9.88
C ALA A 32 -0.24 7.10 -9.18
N ALA A 33 -0.26 7.13 -7.85
CA ALA A 33 0.62 7.98 -7.05
C ALA A 33 2.08 7.65 -7.34
N GLY A 34 2.74 8.48 -8.12
CA GLY A 34 4.10 8.32 -8.60
C GLY A 34 5.07 9.32 -7.96
N LYS A 35 6.35 9.15 -8.26
CA LYS A 35 7.40 10.07 -7.80
C LYS A 35 7.15 11.50 -8.32
N GLY A 36 7.18 12.46 -7.40
CA GLY A 36 6.92 13.88 -7.68
C GLY A 36 5.45 14.29 -7.56
N ASP A 37 4.52 13.33 -7.50
CA ASP A 37 3.12 13.65 -7.30
C ASP A 37 2.85 14.08 -5.85
N PRO A 38 1.83 14.91 -5.61
CA PRO A 38 1.36 15.17 -4.26
C PRO A 38 0.95 13.85 -3.60
N ALA A 39 1.37 13.64 -2.36
CA ALA A 39 0.91 12.50 -1.60
C ALA A 39 -0.61 12.57 -1.41
N PRO A 40 -1.34 11.47 -1.64
CA PRO A 40 -2.76 11.41 -1.37
C PRO A 40 -3.08 11.79 0.08
N GLU A 41 -4.21 12.47 0.28
CA GLU A 41 -4.63 12.83 1.63
C GLU A 41 -5.09 11.58 2.39
N VAL A 42 -4.57 11.45 3.62
CA VAL A 42 -4.94 10.38 4.55
C VAL A 42 -5.56 11.01 5.78
N GLN A 43 -6.79 10.62 6.08
CA GLN A 43 -7.51 10.96 7.29
C GLN A 43 -7.96 9.66 7.95
N LEU A 44 -7.21 9.20 8.93
CA LEU A 44 -7.44 7.94 9.63
C LEU A 44 -7.42 8.17 11.15
N LYS A 45 -7.64 7.11 11.90
CA LYS A 45 -7.50 7.12 13.36
C LYS A 45 -6.29 6.29 13.78
N ASP A 46 -5.61 6.75 14.82
CA ASP A 46 -4.61 5.93 15.49
C ASP A 46 -5.28 4.87 16.40
N GLN A 47 -4.46 4.01 16.99
CA GLN A 47 -4.92 2.95 17.89
C GLN A 47 -5.68 3.47 19.14
N LYS A 48 -5.50 4.75 19.49
CA LYS A 48 -6.18 5.42 20.61
C LYS A 48 -7.47 6.12 20.16
N GLY A 49 -7.83 5.99 18.88
CA GLY A 49 -9.00 6.65 18.28
C GLY A 49 -8.79 8.13 17.95
N LYS A 50 -7.58 8.65 18.11
CA LYS A 50 -7.25 10.04 17.78
C LYS A 50 -7.17 10.21 16.27
N ALA A 51 -7.82 11.24 15.75
CA ALA A 51 -7.77 11.59 14.35
C ALA A 51 -6.34 11.99 13.94
N PHE A 52 -5.92 11.49 12.78
CA PHE A 52 -4.64 11.76 12.16
C PHE A 52 -4.87 12.23 10.72
N SER A 53 -4.11 13.24 10.31
CA SER A 53 -4.05 13.70 8.93
C SER A 53 -2.60 13.75 8.47
N LEU A 54 -2.31 13.19 7.29
CA LEU A 54 -0.98 13.24 6.71
C LEU A 54 -0.56 14.68 6.39
N ALA A 55 -1.52 15.52 6.00
CA ALA A 55 -1.28 16.95 5.73
C ALA A 55 -0.75 17.73 6.96
N ALA A 56 -1.03 17.25 8.18
CA ALA A 56 -0.51 17.88 9.40
C ALA A 56 1.01 17.68 9.59
N LEU A 57 1.63 16.79 8.81
CA LEU A 57 3.07 16.50 8.86
C LEU A 57 3.87 17.29 7.79
N LYS A 58 3.25 18.23 7.06
CA LYS A 58 3.99 19.10 6.14
C LYS A 58 5.15 19.79 6.86
N GLY A 59 6.28 19.91 6.18
CA GLY A 59 7.53 20.41 6.74
C GLY A 59 8.43 19.31 7.32
N GLN A 60 7.93 18.08 7.44
CA GLN A 60 8.69 16.91 7.85
C GLN A 60 8.88 15.93 6.67
N VAL A 61 9.93 15.13 6.72
CA VAL A 61 10.06 13.94 5.87
C VAL A 61 9.23 12.83 6.48
N VAL A 62 8.31 12.27 5.72
CA VAL A 62 7.41 11.23 6.23
C VAL A 62 7.68 9.91 5.51
N VAL A 63 7.84 8.86 6.31
CA VAL A 63 7.92 7.46 5.84
C VAL A 63 6.56 6.83 6.10
N VAL A 64 5.81 6.54 5.04
CA VAL A 64 4.50 5.88 5.14
C VAL A 64 4.64 4.44 4.70
N ASP A 65 4.46 3.50 5.62
CA ASP A 65 4.52 2.06 5.36
C ASP A 65 3.12 1.44 5.37
N PHE A 66 2.74 0.77 4.29
CA PHE A 66 1.51 0.01 4.19
C PHE A 66 1.77 -1.46 4.51
N TRP A 67 1.07 -1.97 5.51
CA TRP A 67 1.29 -3.30 6.05
C TRP A 67 -0.02 -4.01 6.46
N ALA A 68 0.08 -5.29 6.84
CA ALA A 68 -1.01 -6.02 7.46
C ALA A 68 -0.46 -7.06 8.45
N SER A 69 -1.28 -7.50 9.40
CA SER A 69 -0.89 -8.47 10.45
C SER A 69 -0.51 -9.84 9.88
N TRP A 70 -1.13 -10.26 8.81
CA TRP A 70 -0.88 -11.51 8.08
C TRP A 70 0.31 -11.43 7.11
N CYS A 71 0.92 -10.27 6.93
CA CYS A 71 2.04 -10.07 6.02
C CYS A 71 3.36 -10.49 6.68
N GLY A 72 3.89 -11.63 6.30
CA GLY A 72 5.15 -12.17 6.86
C GLY A 72 6.35 -11.24 6.68
N PRO A 73 6.63 -10.68 5.49
CA PRO A 73 7.69 -9.69 5.29
C PRO A 73 7.52 -8.43 6.17
N CYS A 74 6.28 -7.96 6.38
CA CYS A 74 6.00 -6.79 7.23
C CYS A 74 6.44 -7.01 8.68
N ARG A 75 6.29 -8.23 9.20
CA ARG A 75 6.77 -8.60 10.54
C ARG A 75 8.27 -8.39 10.71
N LYS A 76 9.04 -8.53 9.62
CA LYS A 76 10.50 -8.32 9.63
C LYS A 76 10.87 -6.85 9.45
N SER A 77 10.13 -6.10 8.59
CA SER A 77 10.45 -4.69 8.31
C SER A 77 10.05 -3.75 9.44
N MET A 78 8.97 -4.01 10.17
CA MET A 78 8.47 -3.10 11.21
C MET A 78 9.48 -2.77 12.32
N PRO A 79 10.22 -3.73 12.91
CA PRO A 79 11.25 -3.40 13.89
C PRO A 79 12.39 -2.55 13.31
N GLU A 80 12.70 -2.72 12.03
CA GLU A 80 13.74 -1.92 11.36
C GLU A 80 13.25 -0.49 11.08
N LEU A 81 11.97 -0.32 10.73
CA LEU A 81 11.33 1.00 10.61
C LEU A 81 11.29 1.73 11.97
N ASP A 82 11.14 1.00 13.07
CA ASP A 82 11.21 1.58 14.41
C ASP A 82 12.62 2.08 14.75
N LYS A 83 13.65 1.33 14.36
CA LYS A 83 15.05 1.77 14.45
C LYS A 83 15.29 3.00 13.55
N LEU A 84 14.71 3.04 12.33
CA LEU A 84 14.80 4.18 11.45
C LEU A 84 14.16 5.42 12.10
N GLN A 85 12.97 5.30 12.66
CA GLN A 85 12.33 6.39 13.42
C GLN A 85 13.24 6.91 14.53
N SER A 86 13.84 5.99 15.29
CA SER A 86 14.76 6.32 16.41
C SER A 86 16.03 7.01 15.91
N ARG A 87 16.63 6.51 14.84
CA ARG A 87 17.85 7.05 14.23
C ARG A 87 17.69 8.51 13.77
N PHE A 88 16.54 8.86 13.23
CA PHE A 88 16.25 10.19 12.72
C PHE A 88 15.37 11.03 13.67
N ALA A 89 15.23 10.60 14.92
CA ALA A 89 14.50 11.34 15.93
C ALA A 89 15.05 12.78 16.08
N GLY A 90 14.16 13.77 16.15
CA GLY A 90 14.54 15.17 16.25
C GLY A 90 15.04 15.83 14.95
N GLN A 91 15.19 15.08 13.85
CA GLN A 91 15.64 15.63 12.56
C GLN A 91 14.48 15.98 11.61
N GLY A 92 13.24 15.96 12.11
CA GLY A 92 12.06 16.23 11.29
C GLY A 92 11.65 15.06 10.39
N VAL A 93 11.88 13.83 10.85
CA VAL A 93 11.41 12.60 10.21
C VAL A 93 10.29 11.99 11.04
N LYS A 94 9.26 11.50 10.37
CA LYS A 94 8.14 10.79 10.99
C LYS A 94 7.85 9.50 10.25
N VAL A 95 7.81 8.37 10.97
CA VAL A 95 7.34 7.09 10.44
C VAL A 95 5.88 6.90 10.80
N VAL A 96 5.09 6.43 9.85
CA VAL A 96 3.66 6.17 9.98
C VAL A 96 3.37 4.82 9.31
N GLY A 97 2.91 3.84 10.08
CA GLY A 97 2.42 2.57 9.54
C GLY A 97 0.91 2.62 9.35
N ILE A 98 0.44 2.26 8.16
CA ILE A 98 -0.99 2.15 7.86
C ILE A 98 -1.32 0.67 7.68
N SER A 99 -2.07 0.12 8.64
CA SER A 99 -2.59 -1.23 8.53
C SER A 99 -3.80 -1.25 7.58
N LEU A 100 -3.79 -2.21 6.66
CA LEU A 100 -4.90 -2.53 5.76
C LEU A 100 -5.69 -3.76 6.24
N ASP A 101 -5.54 -4.13 7.51
CA ASP A 101 -6.37 -5.17 8.13
C ASP A 101 -7.82 -4.70 8.26
N GLU A 102 -8.75 -5.57 7.93
CA GLU A 102 -10.19 -5.30 8.11
C GLU A 102 -10.58 -5.31 9.59
N GLU A 103 -9.88 -6.11 10.41
CA GLU A 103 -10.16 -6.28 11.83
C GLU A 103 -9.12 -5.57 12.72
N ALA A 104 -9.57 -4.63 13.52
CA ALA A 104 -8.70 -3.90 14.46
C ALA A 104 -8.04 -4.82 15.51
N ALA A 105 -8.70 -5.92 15.90
CA ALA A 105 -8.19 -6.89 16.86
C ALA A 105 -6.91 -7.59 16.33
N ALA A 106 -6.85 -7.88 15.03
CA ALA A 106 -5.67 -8.49 14.40
C ALA A 106 -4.44 -7.58 14.50
N VAL A 107 -4.65 -6.27 14.31
CA VAL A 107 -3.60 -5.25 14.48
C VAL A 107 -3.09 -5.23 15.92
N GLY A 108 -3.99 -5.26 16.91
CA GLY A 108 -3.62 -5.28 18.33
C GLY A 108 -2.76 -6.50 18.67
N SER A 109 -3.23 -7.70 18.31
CA SER A 109 -2.52 -8.96 18.58
C SER A 109 -1.16 -9.02 17.89
N PHE A 110 -1.04 -8.43 16.69
CA PHE A 110 0.25 -8.31 16.01
C PHE A 110 1.22 -7.41 16.78
N LEU A 111 0.77 -6.24 17.22
CA LEU A 111 1.62 -5.26 17.90
C LEU A 111 2.02 -5.69 19.33
N GLU A 112 1.28 -6.59 19.96
CA GLU A 112 1.73 -7.26 21.18
C GLU A 112 2.97 -8.13 20.94
N GLN A 113 3.08 -8.76 19.77
CA GLN A 113 4.20 -9.60 19.38
C GLN A 113 5.35 -8.81 18.76
N VAL A 114 5.04 -7.73 18.05
CA VAL A 114 5.99 -6.86 17.35
C VAL A 114 5.75 -5.42 17.78
N PRO A 115 6.18 -5.04 18.99
CA PRO A 115 5.97 -3.69 19.50
C PRO A 115 6.80 -2.67 18.72
N VAL A 116 6.19 -1.55 18.35
CA VAL A 116 6.82 -0.41 17.68
C VAL A 116 6.39 0.91 18.33
N GLN A 117 7.25 1.94 18.24
CA GLN A 117 7.02 3.25 18.86
C GLN A 117 6.49 4.28 17.86
N PHE A 118 6.56 4.03 16.56
CA PHE A 118 6.03 4.95 15.56
C PHE A 118 4.50 4.88 15.49
N THR A 119 3.91 5.86 14.83
CA THR A 119 2.45 5.98 14.73
C THR A 119 1.86 4.87 13.86
N ILE A 120 0.91 4.12 14.41
CA ILE A 120 0.12 3.13 13.68
C ILE A 120 -1.28 3.67 13.45
N LEU A 121 -1.71 3.62 12.20
CA LEU A 121 -3.06 3.97 11.75
C LEU A 121 -3.75 2.72 11.23
N GLN A 122 -5.08 2.75 11.24
CA GLN A 122 -5.91 1.66 10.76
C GLN A 122 -6.81 2.13 9.62
N ASP A 123 -6.76 1.40 8.51
CA ASP A 123 -7.64 1.63 7.35
C ASP A 123 -8.36 0.33 6.96
N PRO A 124 -9.40 -0.08 7.70
CA PRO A 124 -10.16 -1.29 7.40
C PRO A 124 -10.90 -1.21 6.06
N THR A 125 -11.02 -0.03 5.49
CA THR A 125 -11.66 0.17 4.18
C THR A 125 -10.70 -0.01 3.02
N GLY A 126 -9.39 0.08 3.25
CA GLY A 126 -8.33 0.03 2.25
C GLY A 126 -8.30 1.24 1.30
N ARG A 127 -9.04 2.31 1.61
CA ARG A 127 -9.11 3.51 0.75
C ARG A 127 -7.77 4.22 0.60
N SER A 128 -6.99 4.28 1.67
CA SER A 128 -5.65 4.86 1.60
C SER A 128 -4.73 4.02 0.72
N GLY A 129 -4.81 2.69 0.82
CA GLY A 129 -4.06 1.79 -0.06
C GLY A 129 -4.43 1.97 -1.53
N GLU A 130 -5.71 2.20 -1.83
CA GLU A 130 -6.17 2.52 -3.19
C GLU A 130 -5.62 3.85 -3.69
N ALA A 131 -5.73 4.90 -2.87
CA ALA A 131 -5.27 6.24 -3.21
C ALA A 131 -3.76 6.26 -3.49
N PHE A 132 -2.97 5.49 -2.74
CA PHE A 132 -1.54 5.31 -2.96
C PHE A 132 -1.21 4.24 -4.02
N SER A 133 -2.20 3.61 -4.64
CA SER A 133 -2.02 2.53 -5.62
C SER A 133 -1.15 1.39 -5.09
N VAL A 134 -1.36 1.00 -3.85
CA VAL A 134 -0.67 -0.13 -3.22
C VAL A 134 -1.14 -1.43 -3.86
N VAL A 135 -0.22 -2.22 -4.40
CA VAL A 135 -0.50 -3.51 -5.07
C VAL A 135 0.08 -4.69 -4.32
N ALA A 136 1.06 -4.46 -3.45
CA ALA A 136 1.72 -5.48 -2.64
C ALA A 136 2.05 -4.92 -1.25
N MET A 137 2.35 -5.78 -0.29
CA MET A 137 2.79 -5.40 1.05
C MET A 137 4.08 -6.14 1.44
N PRO A 138 4.97 -5.44 2.17
CA PRO A 138 4.91 -4.04 2.52
C PRO A 138 5.16 -3.13 1.31
N THR A 139 4.60 -1.93 1.32
CA THR A 139 4.96 -0.86 0.39
C THR A 139 5.20 0.41 1.19
N THR A 140 6.41 0.95 1.08
CA THR A 140 6.84 2.16 1.78
C THR A 140 6.91 3.34 0.83
N PHE A 141 6.33 4.46 1.21
CA PHE A 141 6.44 5.73 0.51
C PHE A 141 7.27 6.71 1.34
N LEU A 142 8.22 7.37 0.69
CA LEU A 142 8.89 8.53 1.26
C LEU A 142 8.23 9.79 0.73
N ILE A 143 7.81 10.65 1.65
CA ILE A 143 7.18 11.93 1.34
C ILE A 143 8.13 13.03 1.81
N ASP A 144 8.42 13.99 0.92
CA ASP A 144 9.26 15.14 1.23
C ASP A 144 8.54 16.18 2.10
N ARG A 145 9.25 17.23 2.45
CA ARG A 145 8.73 18.32 3.29
C ARG A 145 7.61 19.11 2.62
N GLU A 146 7.55 19.11 1.32
CA GLU A 146 6.54 19.75 0.49
C GLU A 146 5.26 18.89 0.38
N GLY A 147 5.29 17.65 0.89
CA GLY A 147 4.18 16.71 0.83
C GLY A 147 4.08 15.96 -0.51
N ARG A 148 5.20 15.82 -1.23
CA ARG A 148 5.27 15.07 -2.49
C ARG A 148 5.93 13.71 -2.27
N ILE A 149 5.54 12.74 -3.05
CA ILE A 149 6.16 11.41 -3.05
C ILE A 149 7.57 11.53 -3.65
N ALA A 150 8.57 11.36 -2.81
CA ALA A 150 9.98 11.39 -3.21
C ALA A 150 10.48 10.02 -3.68
N ALA A 151 10.03 8.94 -3.05
CA ALA A 151 10.38 7.56 -3.42
C ALA A 151 9.28 6.58 -3.04
N ARG A 152 9.29 5.40 -3.67
CA ARG A 152 8.43 4.26 -3.37
C ARG A 152 9.27 2.99 -3.34
N PHE A 153 9.07 2.16 -2.34
CA PHE A 153 9.72 0.85 -2.18
C PHE A 153 8.63 -0.21 -2.06
N GLU A 154 8.72 -1.27 -2.86
CA GLU A 154 7.77 -2.37 -2.87
C GLU A 154 8.44 -3.66 -2.41
N GLY A 155 7.79 -4.40 -1.52
CA GLY A 155 8.33 -5.61 -0.93
C GLY A 155 9.14 -5.36 0.34
N GLY A 156 9.51 -6.45 1.03
CA GLY A 156 10.28 -6.37 2.27
C GLY A 156 11.77 -6.17 2.04
N ALA A 157 12.48 -5.76 3.11
CA ALA A 157 13.93 -5.70 3.21
C ALA A 157 14.64 -4.50 2.54
N HIS A 158 13.95 -3.38 2.31
CA HIS A 158 14.55 -2.15 1.76
C HIS A 158 14.87 -1.07 2.78
N VAL A 159 14.83 -1.38 4.08
CA VAL A 159 14.98 -0.37 5.14
C VAL A 159 16.33 0.36 5.10
N GLN A 160 17.37 -0.26 4.57
CA GLN A 160 18.67 0.40 4.39
C GLN A 160 18.63 1.45 3.27
N GLU A 161 17.99 1.12 2.14
CA GLU A 161 17.78 2.03 1.04
C GLU A 161 16.81 3.15 1.43
N GLU A 162 15.79 2.85 2.20
CA GLU A 162 14.86 3.82 2.80
C GLU A 162 15.61 4.79 3.71
N ALA A 163 16.49 4.29 4.59
CA ALA A 163 17.30 5.13 5.47
C ALA A 163 18.26 6.03 4.69
N ALA A 164 18.87 5.53 3.61
CA ALA A 164 19.71 6.33 2.74
C ALA A 164 18.91 7.41 2.00
N ALA A 165 17.71 7.08 1.55
CA ALA A 165 16.81 8.02 0.89
C ALA A 165 16.31 9.11 1.85
N VAL A 166 15.98 8.77 3.09
CA VAL A 166 15.63 9.73 4.14
C VAL A 166 16.80 10.68 4.39
N ALA A 167 18.03 10.15 4.53
CA ALA A 167 19.21 10.98 4.74
C ALA A 167 19.46 11.94 3.57
N ALA A 168 19.25 11.49 2.33
CA ALA A 168 19.37 12.33 1.14
C ALA A 168 18.34 13.47 1.13
N LEU A 169 17.07 13.18 1.47
CA LEU A 169 16.02 14.19 1.58
C LEU A 169 16.31 15.21 2.68
N LEU A 170 16.85 14.79 3.81
CA LEU A 170 17.25 15.69 4.89
C LEU A 170 18.40 16.62 4.48
N ALA A 171 19.32 16.13 3.64
CA ALA A 171 20.43 16.91 3.06
C ALA A 171 19.99 17.81 1.89
N GLY A 172 18.71 17.83 1.52
CA GLY A 172 18.21 18.60 0.36
C GLY A 172 18.56 17.99 -1.00
N SER A 173 18.99 16.73 -1.02
CA SER A 173 19.28 15.98 -2.26
C SER A 173 18.05 15.21 -2.73
N PRO A 174 17.89 14.97 -4.04
CA PRO A 174 16.78 14.15 -4.53
C PRO A 174 16.91 12.72 -3.98
N ALA A 175 15.79 12.13 -3.62
CA ALA A 175 15.76 10.73 -3.18
C ALA A 175 16.30 9.80 -4.29
N PRO A 176 16.95 8.68 -3.92
CA PRO A 176 17.45 7.69 -4.85
C PRO A 176 16.33 7.13 -5.75
N LYS A 177 16.75 6.41 -6.79
CA LYS A 177 15.85 5.81 -7.78
C LYS A 177 14.89 4.84 -7.08
N GLU A 178 13.64 4.86 -7.51
CA GLU A 178 12.57 3.96 -7.05
C GLU A 178 13.02 2.49 -7.14
N VAL A 179 12.88 1.75 -6.05
CA VAL A 179 13.10 0.30 -6.02
C VAL A 179 11.74 -0.38 -6.21
N ARG A 180 11.56 -1.04 -7.35
CA ARG A 180 10.36 -1.81 -7.68
C ARG A 180 10.66 -3.30 -7.60
N ILE A 181 9.68 -4.07 -7.17
CA ILE A 181 9.69 -5.53 -7.39
C ILE A 181 9.73 -5.76 -8.90
N ALA A 182 10.53 -6.74 -9.33
CA ALA A 182 10.59 -7.14 -10.74
C ALA A 182 9.18 -7.36 -11.32
N PRO A 183 8.92 -6.94 -12.57
CA PRO A 183 7.59 -6.96 -13.18
C PRO A 183 7.11 -8.37 -13.53
N GLY A 184 6.95 -9.23 -12.54
CA GLY A 184 6.43 -10.58 -12.70
C GLY A 184 5.32 -10.91 -11.70
N LEU A 185 5.19 -10.12 -10.64
CA LEU A 185 4.17 -10.30 -9.59
C LEU A 185 3.05 -9.25 -9.63
N GLN A 186 2.76 -8.70 -10.80
CA GLN A 186 1.55 -7.88 -10.94
C GLN A 186 0.35 -8.82 -10.79
N ALA A 187 -0.38 -8.64 -9.70
CA ALA A 187 -1.60 -9.35 -9.46
C ALA A 187 -2.62 -9.00 -10.55
N THR A 188 -2.63 -9.80 -11.61
CA THR A 188 -3.70 -9.83 -12.60
C THR A 188 -4.92 -10.48 -11.96
N GLY A 189 -5.66 -9.74 -11.16
CA GLY A 189 -6.88 -10.26 -10.54
C GLY A 189 -7.63 -9.18 -9.80
N SER A 190 -8.95 -9.21 -9.90
CA SER A 190 -9.89 -8.24 -9.36
C SER A 190 -9.94 -8.14 -7.83
N LEU A 191 -9.16 -8.92 -7.10
CA LEU A 191 -9.08 -8.87 -5.65
C LEU A 191 -7.90 -7.99 -5.22
N LYS A 192 -8.21 -6.96 -4.43
CA LYS A 192 -7.22 -6.08 -3.80
C LYS A 192 -6.24 -6.92 -2.97
N ALA A 193 -4.95 -6.56 -2.98
CA ALA A 193 -3.90 -7.33 -2.32
C ALA A 193 -4.22 -7.63 -0.85
N TRP A 194 -4.77 -6.66 -0.12
CA TRP A 194 -5.14 -6.79 1.30
C TRP A 194 -6.42 -7.61 1.55
N ARG A 195 -7.32 -7.76 0.57
CA ARG A 195 -8.48 -8.65 0.66
C ARG A 195 -8.14 -10.13 0.43
N ARG A 196 -6.89 -10.42 0.11
CA ARG A 196 -6.37 -11.78 -0.02
C ARG A 196 -5.80 -12.33 1.29
N GLY A 197 -6.05 -11.67 2.42
CA GLY A 197 -5.54 -12.08 3.73
C GLY A 197 -5.80 -13.54 4.06
N HIS A 198 -6.99 -14.04 3.75
CA HIS A 198 -7.32 -15.47 3.92
C HIS A 198 -6.56 -16.41 2.98
N LEU A 199 -6.05 -15.91 1.84
CA LEU A 199 -5.19 -16.68 0.94
C LEU A 199 -3.71 -16.62 1.36
N ALA A 200 -3.36 -15.69 2.25
CA ALA A 200 -2.04 -15.56 2.85
C ALA A 200 -1.97 -16.21 4.24
N ASP A 201 -2.97 -17.02 4.61
CA ASP A 201 -2.95 -17.86 5.82
C ASP A 201 -1.62 -18.66 5.84
N PRO A 202 -0.96 -18.79 6.99
CA PRO A 202 0.25 -19.61 7.14
C PRO A 202 0.13 -21.01 6.57
N ILE A 203 -1.09 -21.59 6.54
CA ILE A 203 -1.38 -22.89 5.90
C ILE A 203 -1.19 -22.81 4.38
N MET A 204 -1.34 -21.64 3.76
CA MET A 204 -1.17 -21.42 2.32
C MET A 204 0.20 -20.84 1.97
N SER A 205 1.03 -20.51 2.95
CA SER A 205 2.39 -20.01 2.70
C SER A 205 3.31 -21.19 2.36
N LEU A 206 4.08 -21.05 1.30
CA LEU A 206 5.08 -22.04 0.91
C LEU A 206 6.18 -22.22 1.95
N ASP A 207 6.34 -21.23 2.83
CA ASP A 207 7.32 -21.19 3.92
C ASP A 207 6.67 -21.48 5.30
N GLY A 208 5.54 -22.18 5.33
CA GLY A 208 4.96 -22.73 6.56
C GLY A 208 6.02 -23.52 7.34
N ASP A 209 5.77 -23.71 8.63
CA ASP A 209 6.74 -24.40 9.51
C ASP A 209 7.35 -25.64 8.83
N THR A 210 8.51 -26.05 9.28
CA THR A 210 9.32 -27.13 8.68
C THR A 210 8.51 -28.42 8.44
N LEU A 211 7.49 -28.65 9.26
CA LEU A 211 6.63 -29.83 9.17
C LEU A 211 5.65 -29.69 7.99
N THR A 212 5.04 -28.54 7.80
CA THR A 212 4.10 -28.26 6.70
C THR A 212 4.83 -28.19 5.36
N GLY A 213 6.06 -27.66 5.35
CA GLY A 213 6.94 -27.68 4.18
C GLY A 213 7.28 -29.13 3.76
N PHE A 214 7.64 -29.95 4.73
CA PHE A 214 7.97 -31.36 4.51
C PHE A 214 6.75 -32.16 3.97
N PHE A 215 5.57 -31.92 4.53
CA PHE A 215 4.32 -32.55 4.03
C PHE A 215 3.99 -32.15 2.59
N ARG A 216 4.18 -30.88 2.24
CA ARG A 216 3.96 -30.40 0.87
C ARG A 216 4.93 -31.00 -0.12
N GLU A 217 6.20 -31.01 0.22
CA GLU A 217 7.24 -31.61 -0.61
C GLU A 217 6.96 -33.10 -0.84
N HIS A 218 6.50 -33.81 0.20
CA HIS A 218 6.11 -35.19 0.11
C HIS A 218 4.88 -35.42 -0.80
N ILE A 219 3.86 -34.54 -0.72
CA ILE A 219 2.69 -34.58 -1.59
C ILE A 219 3.07 -34.30 -3.04
N HIS A 220 3.96 -33.34 -3.30
CA HIS A 220 4.43 -33.06 -4.65
C HIS A 220 5.26 -34.21 -5.21
N ALA A 221 6.20 -34.73 -4.45
CA ALA A 221 6.99 -35.88 -4.85
C ALA A 221 6.12 -37.12 -5.11
N SER A 222 5.08 -37.34 -4.30
CA SER A 222 4.12 -38.45 -4.50
C SER A 222 3.29 -38.28 -5.77
N LYS A 223 2.88 -37.02 -6.10
CA LYS A 223 2.14 -36.74 -7.34
C LYS A 223 3.03 -36.84 -8.57
N GLU A 224 4.27 -36.42 -8.49
CA GLU A 224 5.23 -36.57 -9.59
C GLU A 224 5.61 -38.02 -9.79
N GLY A 225 5.73 -38.80 -8.74
CA GLY A 225 5.95 -40.24 -8.81
C GLY A 225 4.75 -40.97 -9.44
N ALA A 226 3.53 -40.51 -9.20
CA ALA A 226 2.33 -41.08 -9.80
C ALA A 226 2.13 -40.67 -11.27
N ALA A 227 2.69 -39.53 -11.69
CA ALA A 227 2.67 -39.06 -13.08
C ALA A 227 3.83 -39.61 -13.93
N GLY A 228 4.83 -40.24 -13.26
CA GLY A 228 6.03 -40.74 -13.90
C GLY A 228 5.73 -41.97 -14.74
N ASN A 229 5.73 -41.78 -16.04
CA ASN A 229 5.91 -42.76 -17.14
C ASN A 229 5.17 -44.09 -17.04
N GLY A 230 4.36 -44.39 -18.05
CA GLY A 230 3.74 -45.68 -18.33
C GLY A 230 4.72 -46.87 -18.44
N GLY A 231 5.51 -47.08 -17.43
CA GLY A 231 6.25 -48.29 -17.17
C GLY A 231 5.46 -49.12 -16.17
N ALA A 232 4.98 -50.26 -16.57
CA ALA A 232 4.26 -51.23 -15.76
C ALA A 232 5.08 -51.65 -14.53
N ALA A 233 4.96 -50.93 -13.46
CA ALA A 233 5.40 -51.39 -12.16
C ALA A 233 4.55 -50.69 -11.11
N GLY A 234 3.54 -51.37 -10.70
CA GLY A 234 2.84 -51.30 -9.45
C GLY A 234 2.61 -49.89 -8.93
N GLY A 235 1.34 -49.46 -8.89
CA GLY A 235 0.91 -48.28 -8.16
C GLY A 235 1.26 -48.39 -6.68
N GLY A 236 2.53 -48.26 -6.40
CA GLY A 236 3.02 -47.97 -5.07
C GLY A 236 2.85 -46.49 -4.81
N CYS A 237 2.33 -46.12 -3.65
CA CYS A 237 2.51 -44.82 -3.09
C CYS A 237 3.96 -44.41 -3.39
N GLY A 238 4.20 -43.24 -4.00
CA GLY A 238 5.53 -42.75 -4.31
C GLY A 238 6.42 -42.52 -3.08
N CYS A 239 6.38 -43.47 -2.17
CA CYS A 239 7.23 -43.58 -1.00
C CYS A 239 8.33 -44.55 -1.36
N ASN A 240 9.44 -44.02 -1.80
CA ASN A 240 10.73 -44.70 -1.68
C ASN A 240 11.48 -43.99 -0.55
#